data_89681ce77f6718e08e9ec0bd8f2cd31c
#
_entry.id   89681ce77f6718e08e9ec0bd8f2cd31c
#
_cell.length_a   1.000
_cell.length_b   1.000
_cell.length_c   1.000
_cell.angle_alpha   90.00
_cell.angle_beta   90.00
_cell.angle_gamma   90.00
#
_symmetry.space_group_name_H-M   'P 1'
#
loop_
_entity.id
_entity.type
_entity.pdbx_description
1 polymer ?
#
loop_
_entity_poly.entity_id
_entity_poly.type
_entity_poly.pdbx_seq_one_letter_code
_entity_poly.pdbx_strand_id
1 'polypeptide(L)'
;MKKWQKASANKERRGGARGTVLLRATLTAPYGEVRVFVRNLSQGGALIDGDHPVWPGMKVILNFAGAAIPAEVAWAEEPRFGLAFDALLTEEEVARYLDAGPSRIEA
;
A
#
# COMPACT_ATOMS: atom_id res chain seq x y z
N MET A 1 -6.04 -1.24 14.07
CA MET A 1 -6.57 -1.52 12.77
C MET A 1 -7.51 -0.46 12.25
N LYS A 2 -8.60 -0.27 12.95
CA LYS A 2 -9.52 0.76 12.52
C LYS A 2 -8.91 2.13 12.55
N LYS A 3 -8.02 2.35 13.47
CA LYS A 3 -7.34 3.60 13.57
C LYS A 3 -6.56 3.89 12.30
N TRP A 4 -5.89 2.87 11.77
CA TRP A 4 -5.13 3.05 10.56
C TRP A 4 -6.05 3.34 9.39
N GLN A 5 -7.14 2.62 9.32
CA GLN A 5 -8.10 2.83 8.26
C GLN A 5 -8.71 4.22 8.33
N LYS A 6 -9.01 4.66 9.53
CA LYS A 6 -9.57 5.98 9.68
C LYS A 6 -8.63 7.05 9.20
N ALA A 7 -7.38 6.91 9.55
CA ALA A 7 -6.40 7.88 9.10
C ALA A 7 -6.32 7.91 7.59
N SER A 8 -6.34 6.75 6.98
CA SER A 8 -6.30 6.67 5.53
C SER A 8 -7.53 7.30 4.92
N ALA A 9 -8.67 7.01 5.48
CA ALA A 9 -9.90 7.56 4.95
C ALA A 9 -9.91 9.08 5.03
N ASN A 10 -9.41 9.61 6.11
CA ASN A 10 -9.35 11.06 6.24
C ASN A 10 -8.45 11.67 5.20
N LYS A 11 -7.32 11.06 4.97
CA LYS A 11 -6.43 11.54 3.95
C LYS A 11 -7.04 11.47 2.59
N GLU A 12 -7.69 10.39 2.32
CA GLU A 12 -8.36 10.23 1.07
C GLU A 12 -9.39 11.29 0.84
N ARG A 13 -10.13 11.59 1.87
CA ARG A 13 -11.18 12.56 1.73
C ARG A 13 -10.63 13.91 1.38
N ARG A 14 -9.55 14.26 2.01
CA ARG A 14 -8.93 15.55 1.76
C ARG A 14 -8.24 15.57 0.44
N GLY A 15 -7.53 14.50 0.14
CA GLY A 15 -6.94 14.35 -1.15
C GLY A 15 -7.91 13.69 -2.09
N GLY A 16 -9.15 13.62 -1.68
CA GLY A 16 -10.12 12.80 -2.36
C GLY A 16 -10.33 13.12 -3.79
N ALA A 17 -10.06 14.33 -4.13
CA ALA A 17 -10.15 14.67 -5.53
C ALA A 17 -9.27 13.77 -6.36
N ARG A 18 -8.27 13.21 -5.75
CA ARG A 18 -7.31 12.37 -6.46
C ARG A 18 -7.32 10.96 -5.99
N GLY A 19 -8.32 10.60 -5.21
CA GLY A 19 -8.35 9.31 -4.56
C GLY A 19 -8.55 8.14 -5.49
N THR A 20 -8.84 8.39 -6.74
CA THR A 20 -9.11 7.30 -7.68
C THR A 20 -7.87 6.81 -8.39
N VAL A 21 -6.71 7.26 -7.98
CA VAL A 21 -5.47 6.79 -8.59
C VAL A 21 -5.10 5.45 -7.99
N LEU A 22 -4.82 4.49 -8.86
CA LEU A 22 -4.33 3.18 -8.45
C LEU A 22 -2.93 3.02 -9.01
N LEU A 23 -2.03 2.56 -8.19
CA LEU A 23 -0.64 2.39 -8.58
C LEU A 23 -0.29 0.92 -8.60
N ARG A 24 0.30 0.47 -9.67
CA ARG A 24 0.69 -0.93 -9.80
C ARG A 24 1.89 -1.23 -8.95
N ALA A 25 1.89 -2.42 -8.38
CA ALA A 25 2.98 -2.87 -7.54
C ALA A 25 3.01 -4.38 -7.55
N THR A 26 4.06 -4.95 -6.99
CA THR A 26 4.07 -6.38 -6.73
C THR A 26 4.33 -6.57 -5.25
N LEU A 27 3.90 -7.71 -4.76
CA LEU A 27 4.07 -8.06 -3.38
C LEU A 27 4.81 -9.38 -3.32
N THR A 28 5.95 -9.40 -2.64
CA THR A 28 6.66 -10.65 -2.43
C THR A 28 6.15 -11.25 -1.15
N ALA A 29 5.45 -12.35 -1.27
CA ALA A 29 4.86 -13.05 -0.15
C ALA A 29 5.59 -14.37 0.04
N PRO A 30 5.35 -15.09 1.15
CA PRO A 30 6.02 -16.36 1.35
C PRO A 30 5.81 -17.36 0.24
N TYR A 31 4.68 -17.27 -0.46
CA TYR A 31 4.37 -18.22 -1.52
C TYR A 31 4.76 -17.69 -2.90
N GLY A 32 5.37 -16.52 -2.99
CA GLY A 32 5.81 -16.01 -4.28
C GLY A 32 5.42 -14.57 -4.48
N GLU A 33 5.62 -14.11 -5.70
CA GLU A 33 5.37 -12.70 -6.03
C GLU A 33 4.03 -12.58 -6.72
N VAL A 34 3.22 -11.62 -6.31
CA VAL A 34 1.91 -11.41 -6.88
C VAL A 34 1.71 -9.94 -7.22
N ARG A 35 0.81 -9.67 -8.15
CA ARG A 35 0.50 -8.32 -8.56
C ARG A 35 -0.58 -7.74 -7.69
N VAL A 36 -0.39 -6.49 -7.30
CA VAL A 36 -1.37 -5.79 -6.47
C VAL A 36 -1.44 -4.35 -6.92
N PHE A 37 -2.37 -3.60 -6.33
CA PHE A 37 -2.48 -2.17 -6.55
C PHE A 37 -2.38 -1.46 -5.22
N VAL A 38 -1.63 -0.37 -5.21
CA VAL A 38 -1.54 0.49 -4.04
C VAL A 38 -2.62 1.55 -4.18
N ARG A 39 -3.55 1.56 -3.24
CA ARG A 39 -4.62 2.54 -3.24
C ARG A 39 -4.29 3.75 -2.39
N ASN A 40 -3.43 3.57 -1.42
CA ASN A 40 -3.04 4.65 -0.54
C ASN A 40 -1.70 4.33 0.05
N LEU A 41 -0.91 5.35 0.27
CA LEU A 41 0.44 5.19 0.80
C LEU A 41 0.66 6.27 1.84
N SER A 42 1.17 5.86 2.99
CA SER A 42 1.52 6.79 4.05
C SER A 42 2.90 6.44 4.55
N GLN A 43 3.39 7.20 5.50
CA GLN A 43 4.71 6.92 6.05
C GLN A 43 4.76 5.57 6.76
N GLY A 44 3.65 5.17 7.36
CA GLY A 44 3.65 3.95 8.16
C GLY A 44 3.11 2.74 7.45
N GLY A 45 2.51 2.89 6.28
CA GLY A 45 1.93 1.72 5.64
C GLY A 45 1.24 2.03 4.34
N ALA A 46 0.54 1.03 3.83
CA ALA A 46 -0.14 1.15 2.55
C ALA A 46 -1.46 0.39 2.58
N LEU A 47 -2.40 0.89 1.81
CA LEU A 47 -3.66 0.17 1.58
C LEU A 47 -3.54 -0.50 0.23
N ILE A 48 -3.73 -1.80 0.22
CA ILE A 48 -3.48 -2.62 -0.96
C ILE A 48 -4.78 -3.23 -1.43
N ASP A 49 -4.92 -3.28 -2.73
CA ASP A 49 -6.05 -3.92 -3.38
C ASP A 49 -5.49 -5.12 -4.13
N GLY A 50 -5.88 -6.30 -3.72
CA GLY A 50 -5.39 -7.50 -4.37
C GLY A 50 -6.12 -8.72 -3.86
N ASP A 51 -6.42 -9.63 -4.78
CA ASP A 51 -7.20 -10.81 -4.47
C ASP A 51 -6.29 -12.00 -4.25
N HIS A 52 -5.53 -11.94 -3.17
CA HIS A 52 -4.57 -12.97 -2.84
C HIS A 52 -4.70 -13.33 -1.37
N PRO A 53 -4.41 -14.57 -1.02
CA PRO A 53 -4.55 -14.98 0.39
C PRO A 53 -3.46 -14.32 1.24
N VAL A 54 -3.90 -13.49 2.16
CA VAL A 54 -3.01 -12.87 3.12
C VAL A 54 -3.66 -12.95 4.48
N TRP A 55 -2.85 -12.88 5.52
CA TRP A 55 -3.35 -12.90 6.89
C TRP A 55 -2.53 -11.97 7.74
N PRO A 56 -3.12 -11.45 8.81
CA PRO A 56 -2.39 -10.53 9.68
C PRO A 56 -1.13 -11.19 10.22
N GLY A 57 -0.04 -10.43 10.19
CA GLY A 57 1.23 -10.94 10.65
C GLY A 57 2.12 -11.48 9.55
N MET A 58 1.56 -11.68 8.36
CA MET A 58 2.36 -12.21 7.26
C MET A 58 3.40 -11.18 6.84
N LYS A 59 4.64 -11.64 6.73
CA LYS A 59 5.73 -10.74 6.31
C LYS A 59 5.80 -10.71 4.79
N VAL A 60 5.91 -9.53 4.27
CA VAL A 60 5.90 -9.32 2.82
C VAL A 60 6.89 -8.21 2.47
N ILE A 61 7.14 -8.08 1.17
CA ILE A 61 7.91 -6.96 0.66
C ILE A 61 7.06 -6.31 -0.42
N LEU A 62 6.80 -5.03 -0.26
CA LEU A 62 6.06 -4.28 -1.27
C LEU A 62 7.07 -3.70 -2.25
N ASN A 63 6.98 -4.12 -3.51
CA ASN A 63 7.87 -3.65 -4.56
C ASN A 63 7.12 -2.59 -5.35
N PHE A 64 7.57 -1.36 -5.24
CA PHE A 64 6.79 -0.24 -5.70
C PHE A 64 7.71 0.92 -6.03
N ALA A 65 7.52 1.50 -7.21
CA ALA A 65 8.30 2.66 -7.64
C ALA A 65 9.80 2.44 -7.54
N GLY A 66 10.24 1.22 -7.82
CA GLY A 66 11.66 0.90 -7.79
C GLY A 66 12.22 0.59 -6.42
N ALA A 67 11.37 0.57 -5.40
CA ALA A 67 11.82 0.31 -4.05
C ALA A 67 11.25 -1.02 -3.57
N ALA A 68 11.96 -1.64 -2.63
CA ALA A 68 11.51 -2.86 -1.98
C ALA A 68 11.28 -2.49 -0.52
N ILE A 69 10.04 -2.49 -0.09
CA ILE A 69 9.66 -1.97 1.22
C ILE A 69 9.18 -3.12 2.09
N PRO A 70 9.96 -3.51 3.08
CA PRO A 70 9.55 -4.61 3.98
C PRO A 70 8.36 -4.18 4.81
N ALA A 71 7.42 -5.09 4.96
CA ALA A 71 6.19 -4.77 5.66
C ALA A 71 5.57 -6.03 6.24
N GLU A 72 4.51 -5.82 6.98
CA GLU A 72 3.76 -6.90 7.59
C GLU A 72 2.29 -6.61 7.38
N VAL A 73 1.51 -7.64 7.09
CA VAL A 73 0.07 -7.46 6.92
C VAL A 73 -0.52 -7.12 8.27
N ALA A 74 -1.17 -5.97 8.35
CA ALA A 74 -1.78 -5.51 9.59
C ALA A 74 -3.21 -5.99 9.73
N TRP A 75 -3.93 -6.06 8.62
CA TRP A 75 -5.30 -6.52 8.60
C TRP A 75 -5.64 -6.95 7.18
N ALA A 76 -6.65 -7.80 7.06
CA ALA A 76 -7.05 -8.28 5.74
C ALA A 76 -8.56 -8.41 5.69
N GLU A 77 -9.17 -7.82 4.68
CA GLU A 77 -10.59 -7.90 4.40
C GLU A 77 -10.73 -7.91 2.88
N GLU A 78 -10.67 -9.08 2.32
CA GLU A 78 -10.67 -9.21 0.87
C GLU A 78 -11.67 -8.32 0.20
N PRO A 79 -11.30 -7.68 -0.89
CA PRO A 79 -10.04 -7.84 -1.64
C PRO A 79 -8.97 -6.86 -1.19
N ARG A 80 -9.08 -6.29 -0.01
CA ARG A 80 -8.14 -5.30 0.47
C ARG A 80 -7.42 -5.76 1.70
N PHE A 81 -6.22 -5.23 1.88
CA PHE A 81 -5.49 -5.45 3.11
C PHE A 81 -4.56 -4.28 3.36
N GLY A 82 -4.21 -4.11 4.61
CA GLY A 82 -3.34 -3.04 5.03
C GLY A 82 -1.97 -3.56 5.38
N LEU A 83 -0.96 -2.82 4.98
CA LEU A 83 0.42 -3.14 5.31
C LEU A 83 0.96 -2.14 6.30
N ALA A 84 1.67 -2.63 7.28
CA ALA A 84 2.43 -1.78 8.20
C ALA A 84 3.89 -1.96 7.84
N PHE A 85 4.56 -0.86 7.53
CA PHE A 85 5.96 -0.94 7.11
C PHE A 85 6.84 -1.24 8.32
N ASP A 86 7.90 -2.02 8.10
CA ASP A 86 8.83 -2.33 9.16
C ASP A 86 9.54 -1.07 9.68
N ALA A 87 9.76 -0.11 8.79
CA ALA A 87 10.34 1.17 9.17
C ALA A 87 9.55 2.27 8.48
N LEU A 88 9.41 3.40 9.16
CA LEU A 88 8.66 4.52 8.60
C LEU A 88 9.37 5.07 7.38
N LEU A 89 8.59 5.44 6.38
CA LEU A 89 9.10 6.20 5.26
C LEU A 89 9.15 7.67 5.66
N THR A 90 9.99 8.42 5.01
CA THR A 90 9.98 9.86 5.19
C THR A 90 8.86 10.45 4.34
N GLU A 91 8.47 11.66 4.65
CA GLU A 91 7.47 12.34 3.83
C GLU A 91 7.96 12.50 2.41
N GLU A 92 9.24 12.76 2.26
CA GLU A 92 9.81 12.89 0.93
C GLU A 92 9.73 11.59 0.16
N GLU A 93 9.97 10.49 0.84
CA GLU A 93 9.88 9.20 0.17
C GLU A 93 8.46 8.91 -0.28
N VAL A 94 7.49 9.21 0.56
CA VAL A 94 6.10 9.00 0.18
C VAL A 94 5.77 9.82 -1.05
N ALA A 95 6.14 11.09 -1.04
CA ALA A 95 5.85 11.96 -2.17
C ALA A 95 6.55 11.48 -3.43
N ARG A 96 7.79 11.06 -3.29
CA ARG A 96 8.57 10.63 -4.44
C ARG A 96 7.99 9.35 -5.04
N TYR A 97 7.59 8.42 -4.19
CA TYR A 97 7.03 7.17 -4.69
C TYR A 97 5.71 7.40 -5.40
N LEU A 98 4.88 8.28 -4.86
CA LEU A 98 3.61 8.56 -5.49
C LEU A 98 3.79 9.28 -6.83
N ASP A 99 4.76 10.17 -6.89
CA ASP A 99 5.02 10.92 -8.11
C ASP A 99 5.66 10.08 -9.18
N ALA A 100 6.59 9.23 -8.76
CA ALA A 100 7.40 8.49 -9.72
C ALA A 100 6.69 7.27 -10.26
N GLY A 101 5.48 7.01 -9.83
CA GLY A 101 4.79 5.79 -10.22
C GLY A 101 4.47 5.77 -11.69
N PRO A 102 5.32 5.20 -12.51
CA PRO A 102 5.02 5.13 -13.94
C PRO A 102 3.88 4.20 -14.24
N SER A 103 3.50 3.40 -13.26
CA SER A 103 2.43 2.44 -13.43
C SER A 103 1.10 2.98 -12.93
N ARG A 104 1.03 4.28 -12.73
CA ARG A 104 -0.19 4.87 -12.23
C ARG A 104 -1.34 4.63 -13.18
N ILE A 105 -2.47 4.28 -12.60
CA ILE A 105 -3.69 4.10 -13.35
C ILE A 105 -4.70 5.08 -12.79
N GLU A 106 -5.24 5.91 -13.66
CA GLU A 106 -6.24 6.87 -13.23
C GLU A 106 -7.60 6.35 -13.58
N ALA A 107 -8.44 6.28 -12.59
CA ALA A 107 -9.77 5.73 -12.79
C ALA A 107 -10.72 6.75 -13.40
#